data_f262a78f622ea1f3276e7a30ab9fd8e7
#
_entry.id   f262a78f622ea1f3276e7a30ab9fd8e7
#
_cell.length_a   1.000
_cell.length_b   1.000
_cell.length_c   1.000
_cell.angle_alpha   90.00
_cell.angle_beta   90.00
_cell.angle_gamma   90.00
#
_symmetry.space_group_name_H-M   'P 1'
#
loop_
_entity.id
_entity.type
_entity.pdbx_description
1 polymer ?
#
loop_
_entity_poly.entity_id
_entity_poly.type
_entity_poly.pdbx_seq_one_letter_code
_entity_poly.pdbx_strand_id
1 'polypeptide(L)'
;MQPVSHCFSKVKNDCVKFIKSQETTTEKFKNKDKMIKSFLIPICFWIAKKANRKKPYFVGLAGGQGTGKTTISSIIKIILEKYFKLKVFKISIDDFYKTRKERTNLSKKVHPMLMTRGVPGTHDIKMMLDFFKKVKNKRFKKLKLPNFNKAIDDRFPKKNWESINEQPDIIIFEGWCVGARAEIN
;
A
#
# COMPACT_ATOMS: atom_id res chain seq x y z
N MET A 1 -6.97 -18.20 -26.45
CA MET A 1 -5.96 -17.19 -26.00
C MET A 1 -5.61 -17.49 -24.55
N GLN A 2 -4.32 -17.57 -24.20
CA GLN A 2 -3.95 -17.87 -22.82
C GLN A 2 -4.46 -16.75 -21.88
N PRO A 3 -4.97 -17.06 -20.68
CA PRO A 3 -5.57 -16.07 -19.76
C PRO A 3 -4.69 -14.85 -19.48
N VAL A 4 -3.37 -15.07 -19.37
CA VAL A 4 -2.38 -14.01 -19.14
C VAL A 4 -2.32 -13.01 -20.30
N SER A 5 -2.31 -13.50 -21.55
CA SER A 5 -2.25 -12.65 -22.76
C SER A 5 -3.54 -11.83 -22.91
N HIS A 6 -4.69 -12.42 -22.62
CA HIS A 6 -5.97 -11.70 -22.61
C HIS A 6 -6.01 -10.63 -21.51
N CYS A 7 -5.57 -10.95 -20.30
CA CYS A 7 -5.45 -9.97 -19.22
C CYS A 7 -4.53 -8.81 -19.64
N PHE A 8 -3.35 -9.13 -20.18
CA PHE A 8 -2.38 -8.12 -20.61
C PHE A 8 -2.97 -7.16 -21.65
N SER A 9 -3.68 -7.66 -22.67
CA SER A 9 -4.30 -6.80 -23.68
C SER A 9 -5.32 -5.81 -23.08
N LYS A 10 -6.00 -6.19 -22.01
CA LYS A 10 -7.00 -5.35 -21.33
C LYS A 10 -6.41 -4.29 -20.41
N VAL A 11 -5.23 -4.54 -19.82
CA VAL A 11 -4.67 -3.66 -18.77
C VAL A 11 -3.40 -2.91 -19.21
N LYS A 12 -2.78 -3.30 -20.33
CA LYS A 12 -1.49 -2.75 -20.80
C LYS A 12 -1.48 -1.22 -20.80
N ASN A 13 -2.48 -0.61 -21.44
CA ASN A 13 -2.50 0.85 -21.63
C ASN A 13 -2.57 1.59 -20.28
N ASP A 14 -3.43 1.15 -19.36
CA ASP A 14 -3.56 1.75 -18.03
C ASP A 14 -2.26 1.58 -17.22
N CYS A 15 -1.67 0.39 -17.23
CA CYS A 15 -0.42 0.11 -16.54
C CYS A 15 0.75 0.94 -17.10
N VAL A 16 0.90 1.00 -18.42
CA VAL A 16 1.97 1.76 -19.07
C VAL A 16 1.79 3.26 -18.85
N LYS A 17 0.56 3.77 -18.94
CA LYS A 17 0.25 5.18 -18.63
C LYS A 17 0.66 5.52 -17.20
N PHE A 18 0.30 4.66 -16.23
CA PHE A 18 0.70 4.85 -14.84
C PHE A 18 2.21 4.81 -14.68
N ILE A 19 2.91 3.81 -15.25
CA ILE A 19 4.38 3.72 -15.16
C ILE A 19 5.03 4.97 -15.71
N LYS A 20 4.59 5.45 -16.88
CA LYS A 20 5.12 6.68 -17.49
C LYS A 20 4.95 7.91 -16.58
N SER A 21 3.86 7.99 -15.81
CA SER A 21 3.66 9.08 -14.84
C SER A 21 4.59 9.02 -13.61
N GLN A 22 5.24 7.87 -13.39
CA GLN A 22 6.23 7.69 -12.31
C GLN A 22 7.67 7.86 -12.80
N GLU A 23 7.89 7.97 -14.11
CA GLU A 23 9.21 8.16 -14.69
C GLU A 23 9.65 9.63 -14.57
N THR A 24 10.93 9.82 -14.32
CA THR A 24 11.59 11.14 -14.34
C THR A 24 12.34 11.33 -15.67
N THR A 25 13.00 12.45 -15.84
CA THR A 25 13.86 12.70 -17.03
C THR A 25 15.02 11.71 -17.10
N THR A 26 15.56 11.32 -15.96
CA THR A 26 16.76 10.45 -15.83
C THR A 26 16.42 8.99 -15.56
N GLU A 27 15.30 8.71 -14.90
CA GLU A 27 14.93 7.35 -14.51
C GLU A 27 13.74 6.84 -15.34
N LYS A 28 13.99 5.80 -16.12
CA LYS A 28 12.98 5.14 -16.97
C LYS A 28 12.86 3.67 -16.60
N PHE A 29 11.62 3.19 -16.51
CA PHE A 29 11.38 1.77 -16.32
C PHE A 29 11.69 0.98 -17.59
N LYS A 30 12.60 0.03 -17.50
CA LYS A 30 12.94 -0.89 -18.59
C LYS A 30 12.01 -2.10 -18.60
N ASN A 31 11.84 -2.72 -19.79
CA ASN A 31 11.10 -3.99 -19.96
C ASN A 31 9.68 -4.01 -19.33
N LYS A 32 8.95 -2.89 -19.40
CA LYS A 32 7.61 -2.70 -18.81
C LYS A 32 6.65 -3.85 -19.15
N ASP A 33 6.54 -4.17 -20.43
CA ASP A 33 5.61 -5.21 -20.92
C ASP A 33 5.97 -6.59 -20.37
N LYS A 34 7.27 -6.93 -20.33
CA LYS A 34 7.76 -8.19 -19.75
C LYS A 34 7.45 -8.25 -18.24
N MET A 35 7.71 -7.16 -17.51
CA MET A 35 7.41 -7.08 -16.07
C MET A 35 5.91 -7.30 -15.80
N ILE A 36 5.05 -6.59 -16.52
CA ILE A 36 3.59 -6.70 -16.34
C ILE A 36 3.12 -8.10 -16.70
N LYS A 37 3.49 -8.59 -17.90
CA LYS A 37 2.97 -9.85 -18.46
C LYS A 37 3.50 -11.08 -17.72
N SER A 38 4.81 -11.12 -17.43
CA SER A 38 5.48 -12.33 -16.92
C SER A 38 5.52 -12.43 -15.40
N PHE A 39 5.34 -11.31 -14.68
CA PHE A 39 5.41 -11.30 -13.22
C PHE A 39 4.12 -10.78 -12.56
N LEU A 40 3.67 -9.57 -12.89
CA LEU A 40 2.59 -8.96 -12.14
C LEU A 40 1.22 -9.57 -12.43
N ILE A 41 0.93 -9.91 -13.68
CA ILE A 41 -0.34 -10.58 -14.04
C ILE A 41 -0.45 -11.95 -13.37
N PRO A 42 0.54 -12.86 -13.42
CA PRO A 42 0.48 -14.14 -12.70
C PRO A 42 0.25 -13.96 -11.20
N ILE A 43 0.92 -12.99 -10.56
CA ILE A 43 0.68 -12.66 -9.15
C ILE A 43 -0.78 -12.21 -8.94
N CYS A 44 -1.33 -11.37 -9.81
CA CYS A 44 -2.72 -10.92 -9.72
C CYS A 44 -3.72 -12.07 -9.87
N PHE A 45 -3.47 -13.05 -10.76
CA PHE A 45 -4.30 -14.25 -10.86
C PHE A 45 -4.29 -15.04 -9.54
N TRP A 46 -3.10 -15.21 -8.94
CA TRP A 46 -2.98 -15.89 -7.66
C TRP A 46 -3.71 -15.13 -6.53
N ILE A 47 -3.55 -13.81 -6.44
CA ILE A 47 -4.24 -12.97 -5.45
C ILE A 47 -5.75 -13.06 -5.65
N ALA A 48 -6.24 -12.90 -6.89
CA ALA A 48 -7.66 -12.97 -7.21
C ALA A 48 -8.29 -14.32 -6.85
N LYS A 49 -7.56 -15.43 -7.04
CA LYS A 49 -7.99 -16.77 -6.61
C LYS A 49 -8.13 -16.90 -5.08
N LYS A 50 -7.28 -16.19 -4.31
CA LYS A 50 -7.33 -16.19 -2.84
C LYS A 50 -8.37 -15.23 -2.29
N ALA A 51 -8.69 -14.17 -3.01
CA ALA A 51 -9.70 -13.20 -2.59
C ALA A 51 -11.09 -13.85 -2.63
N ASN A 52 -11.77 -13.82 -1.50
CA ASN A 52 -13.17 -14.19 -1.45
C ASN A 52 -13.95 -12.95 -1.00
N ARG A 53 -14.94 -12.51 -1.78
CA ARG A 53 -15.71 -11.28 -1.54
C ARG A 53 -16.47 -11.22 -0.20
N LYS A 54 -16.44 -12.29 0.59
CA LYS A 54 -17.07 -12.33 1.92
C LYS A 54 -16.22 -11.62 2.98
N LYS A 55 -14.88 -11.66 2.83
CA LYS A 55 -13.91 -11.02 3.75
C LYS A 55 -12.76 -10.40 2.95
N PRO A 56 -12.23 -9.25 3.37
CA PRO A 56 -11.08 -8.64 2.70
C PRO A 56 -9.86 -9.55 2.78
N TYR A 57 -9.20 -9.72 1.65
CA TYR A 57 -7.90 -10.41 1.58
C TYR A 57 -6.78 -9.39 1.74
N PHE A 58 -5.86 -9.66 2.66
CA PHE A 58 -4.74 -8.77 2.94
C PHE A 58 -3.49 -9.26 2.21
N VAL A 59 -2.91 -8.38 1.41
CA VAL A 59 -1.66 -8.61 0.67
C VAL A 59 -0.59 -7.72 1.27
N GLY A 60 0.44 -8.31 1.88
CA GLY A 60 1.62 -7.59 2.35
C GLY A 60 2.66 -7.47 1.23
N LEU A 61 3.18 -6.27 1.00
CA LEU A 61 4.28 -6.01 0.08
C LEU A 61 5.45 -5.39 0.83
N ALA A 62 6.48 -6.19 1.07
CA ALA A 62 7.71 -5.75 1.73
C ALA A 62 8.81 -5.47 0.71
N GLY A 63 9.71 -4.54 1.05
CA GLY A 63 10.89 -4.24 0.24
C GLY A 63 11.59 -2.98 0.71
N GLY A 64 12.87 -2.85 0.44
CA GLY A 64 13.70 -1.71 0.82
C GLY A 64 13.22 -0.39 0.21
N GLN A 65 13.77 0.71 0.68
CA GLN A 65 13.52 2.03 0.12
C GLN A 65 14.03 2.07 -1.34
N GLY A 66 13.32 2.75 -2.23
CA GLY A 66 13.72 2.87 -3.65
C GLY A 66 13.44 1.63 -4.51
N THR A 67 12.95 0.51 -3.98
CA THR A 67 12.71 -0.74 -4.75
C THR A 67 11.44 -0.73 -5.60
N GLY A 68 10.74 0.38 -5.70
CA GLY A 68 9.53 0.51 -6.53
C GLY A 68 8.26 -0.10 -5.94
N LYS A 69 8.19 -0.37 -4.62
CA LYS A 69 7.00 -0.94 -3.96
C LYS A 69 5.71 -0.20 -4.32
N THR A 70 5.72 1.11 -4.21
CA THR A 70 4.56 1.96 -4.49
C THR A 70 4.11 1.85 -5.94
N THR A 71 5.04 1.73 -6.88
CA THR A 71 4.75 1.53 -8.30
C THR A 71 4.17 0.13 -8.54
N ILE A 72 4.80 -0.90 -7.99
CA ILE A 72 4.35 -2.30 -8.12
C ILE A 72 2.96 -2.49 -7.52
N SER A 73 2.73 -1.99 -6.30
CA SER A 73 1.42 -2.09 -5.63
C SER A 73 0.32 -1.37 -6.40
N SER A 74 0.64 -0.24 -7.05
CA SER A 74 -0.32 0.48 -7.89
C SER A 74 -0.64 -0.25 -9.18
N ILE A 75 0.35 -0.90 -9.82
CA ILE A 75 0.11 -1.72 -11.02
C ILE A 75 -0.74 -2.95 -10.66
N ILE A 76 -0.42 -3.62 -9.55
CA ILE A 76 -1.23 -4.74 -9.03
C ILE A 76 -2.68 -4.29 -8.80
N LYS A 77 -2.88 -3.12 -8.16
CA LYS A 77 -4.21 -2.52 -7.98
C LYS A 77 -4.93 -2.33 -9.30
N ILE A 78 -4.28 -1.70 -10.30
CA ILE A 78 -4.87 -1.48 -11.63
C ILE A 78 -5.33 -2.80 -12.26
N ILE A 79 -4.49 -3.83 -12.23
CA ILE A 79 -4.81 -5.14 -12.81
C ILE A 79 -6.00 -5.77 -12.10
N LEU A 80 -6.00 -5.79 -10.77
CA LEU A 80 -7.05 -6.40 -9.97
C LEU A 80 -8.40 -5.67 -10.14
N GLU A 81 -8.40 -4.35 -10.23
CA GLU A 81 -9.61 -3.55 -10.44
C GLU A 81 -10.11 -3.64 -11.88
N LYS A 82 -9.24 -3.49 -12.86
CA LYS A 82 -9.64 -3.42 -14.28
C LYS A 82 -10.04 -4.77 -14.85
N TYR A 83 -9.28 -5.80 -14.57
CA TYR A 83 -9.51 -7.13 -15.13
C TYR A 83 -10.40 -8.01 -14.25
N PHE A 84 -10.08 -8.11 -12.96
CA PHE A 84 -10.81 -8.98 -12.02
C PHE A 84 -12.04 -8.32 -11.39
N LYS A 85 -12.25 -7.00 -11.61
CA LYS A 85 -13.37 -6.23 -11.03
C LYS A 85 -13.44 -6.34 -9.51
N LEU A 86 -12.28 -6.37 -8.85
CA LEU A 86 -12.14 -6.40 -7.40
C LEU A 86 -11.96 -4.98 -6.86
N LYS A 87 -12.53 -4.70 -5.68
CA LYS A 87 -12.34 -3.44 -4.97
C LYS A 87 -11.03 -3.50 -4.19
N VAL A 88 -10.02 -2.72 -4.60
CA VAL A 88 -8.68 -2.78 -4.03
C VAL A 88 -8.31 -1.46 -3.38
N PHE A 89 -7.96 -1.50 -2.10
CA PHE A 89 -7.38 -0.37 -1.40
C PHE A 89 -5.91 -0.61 -1.11
N LYS A 90 -5.13 0.45 -1.29
CA LYS A 90 -3.70 0.46 -1.01
C LYS A 90 -3.42 1.41 0.14
N ILE A 91 -2.60 0.97 1.08
CA ILE A 91 -2.15 1.78 2.20
C ILE A 91 -0.68 1.45 2.51
N SER A 92 0.10 2.46 2.83
CA SER A 92 1.50 2.32 3.23
C SER A 92 1.63 2.28 4.75
N ILE A 93 2.63 1.55 5.26
CA ILE A 93 3.01 1.65 6.67
C ILE A 93 3.40 3.07 7.03
N ASP A 94 3.96 3.83 6.08
CA ASP A 94 4.37 5.23 6.27
C ASP A 94 3.16 6.15 6.58
N ASP A 95 1.95 5.79 6.14
CA ASP A 95 0.74 6.57 6.43
C ASP A 95 0.36 6.52 7.92
N PHE A 96 0.95 5.59 8.67
CA PHE A 96 0.74 5.43 10.11
C PHE A 96 1.83 6.06 10.97
N TYR A 97 2.76 6.85 10.41
CA TYR A 97 3.69 7.58 11.27
C TYR A 97 2.95 8.49 12.26
N LYS A 98 3.50 8.56 13.45
CA LYS A 98 3.09 9.54 14.46
C LYS A 98 3.31 10.95 13.92
N THR A 99 2.49 11.90 14.39
CA THR A 99 2.66 13.32 14.05
C THR A 99 4.04 13.82 14.48
N ARG A 100 4.51 14.89 13.87
CA ARG A 100 5.78 15.53 14.25
C ARG A 100 5.81 15.90 15.74
N LYS A 101 4.69 16.44 16.26
CA LYS A 101 4.55 16.77 17.69
C LYS A 101 4.71 15.52 18.58
N GLU A 102 4.08 14.41 18.24
CA GLU A 102 4.20 13.17 19.00
C GLU A 102 5.63 12.62 18.96
N ARG A 103 6.31 12.64 17.79
CA ARG A 103 7.71 12.23 17.64
C ARG A 103 8.66 13.16 18.40
N THR A 104 8.42 14.47 18.40
CA THR A 104 9.19 15.44 19.22
C THR A 104 9.06 15.12 20.70
N ASN A 105 7.85 14.78 21.17
CA ASN A 105 7.67 14.41 22.58
C ASN A 105 8.38 13.09 22.92
N LEU A 106 8.31 12.10 22.03
CA LEU A 106 9.03 10.84 22.21
C LEU A 106 10.55 11.04 22.20
N SER A 107 11.07 11.91 21.34
CA SER A 107 12.51 12.18 21.26
C SER A 107 13.06 12.79 22.54
N LYS A 108 12.26 13.60 23.24
CA LYS A 108 12.63 14.22 24.54
C LYS A 108 12.51 13.23 25.71
N LYS A 109 11.52 12.33 25.66
CA LYS A 109 11.19 11.46 26.80
C LYS A 109 11.87 10.10 26.77
N VAL A 110 12.18 9.59 25.58
CA VAL A 110 12.64 8.21 25.38
C VAL A 110 14.03 8.19 24.73
N HIS A 111 14.13 8.63 23.47
CA HIS A 111 15.43 8.63 22.76
C HIS A 111 15.42 9.62 21.59
N PRO A 112 16.49 10.43 21.40
CA PRO A 112 16.58 11.46 20.35
C PRO A 112 16.27 10.95 18.93
N MET A 113 16.64 9.73 18.57
CA MET A 113 16.37 9.12 17.26
C MET A 113 14.87 9.01 16.93
N LEU A 114 13.98 9.02 17.93
CA LEU A 114 12.53 8.94 17.71
C LEU A 114 11.93 10.22 17.08
N MET A 115 12.73 11.26 16.92
CA MET A 115 12.37 12.43 16.12
C MET A 115 12.29 12.09 14.63
N THR A 116 13.21 11.26 14.14
CA THR A 116 13.30 10.86 12.73
C THR A 116 12.31 9.72 12.44
N ARG A 117 11.50 9.88 11.41
CA ARG A 117 10.61 8.79 10.94
C ARG A 117 11.43 7.61 10.40
N GLY A 118 10.83 6.41 10.42
CA GLY A 118 11.50 5.17 9.98
C GLY A 118 12.05 4.33 11.13
N VAL A 119 12.39 4.95 12.26
CA VAL A 119 12.87 4.23 13.43
C VAL A 119 11.71 3.46 14.09
N PRO A 120 11.92 2.22 14.60
CA PRO A 120 10.94 1.51 15.41
C PRO A 120 10.37 2.39 16.53
N GLY A 121 9.04 2.33 16.76
CA GLY A 121 8.36 3.18 17.73
C GLY A 121 7.79 4.49 17.16
N THR A 122 8.18 4.91 15.95
CA THR A 122 7.68 6.13 15.30
C THR A 122 6.36 5.94 14.55
N HIS A 123 5.87 4.70 14.41
CA HIS A 123 4.54 4.42 13.87
C HIS A 123 3.47 4.41 14.99
N ASP A 124 2.27 4.82 14.64
CA ASP A 124 1.07 4.73 15.47
C ASP A 124 0.45 3.34 15.34
N ILE A 125 1.03 2.38 16.04
CA ILE A 125 0.61 0.97 15.99
C ILE A 125 -0.84 0.80 16.43
N LYS A 126 -1.29 1.57 17.44
CA LYS A 126 -2.69 1.52 17.90
C LYS A 126 -3.65 1.90 16.78
N MET A 127 -3.41 3.01 16.12
CA MET A 127 -4.22 3.46 14.98
C MET A 127 -4.19 2.43 13.84
N MET A 128 -3.03 1.86 13.55
CA MET A 128 -2.88 0.84 12.50
C MET A 128 -3.69 -0.42 12.82
N LEU A 129 -3.58 -0.95 14.03
CA LEU A 129 -4.33 -2.13 14.46
C LEU A 129 -5.85 -1.86 14.46
N ASP A 130 -6.29 -0.69 14.93
CA ASP A 130 -7.70 -0.30 14.92
C ASP A 130 -8.25 -0.19 13.50
N PHE A 131 -7.45 0.37 12.57
CA PHE A 131 -7.80 0.43 11.17
C PHE A 131 -8.04 -0.98 10.60
N PHE A 132 -7.07 -1.88 10.74
CA PHE A 132 -7.17 -3.24 10.20
C PHE A 132 -8.29 -4.06 10.87
N LYS A 133 -8.51 -3.90 12.16
CA LYS A 133 -9.63 -4.56 12.88
C LYS A 133 -10.98 -4.10 12.32
N LYS A 134 -11.16 -2.80 12.07
CA LYS A 134 -12.40 -2.25 11.49
C LYS A 134 -12.63 -2.82 10.09
N VAL A 135 -11.62 -2.82 9.23
CA VAL A 135 -11.72 -3.38 7.87
C VAL A 135 -12.05 -4.88 7.93
N LYS A 136 -11.28 -5.67 8.70
CA LYS A 136 -11.48 -7.12 8.82
C LYS A 136 -12.89 -7.50 9.29
N ASN A 137 -13.43 -6.74 10.23
CA ASN A 137 -14.72 -7.03 10.87
C ASN A 137 -15.90 -6.31 10.22
N LYS A 138 -15.69 -5.58 9.12
CA LYS A 138 -16.72 -4.76 8.44
C LYS A 138 -17.43 -3.77 9.38
N ARG A 139 -16.74 -3.28 10.41
CA ARG A 139 -17.31 -2.38 11.44
C ARG A 139 -17.10 -0.91 11.08
N PHE A 140 -17.57 -0.51 9.89
CA PHE A 140 -17.57 0.90 9.50
C PHE A 140 -18.62 1.18 8.42
N LYS A 141 -19.23 2.36 8.49
CA LYS A 141 -20.00 2.94 7.38
C LYS A 141 -19.10 3.80 6.50
N LYS A 142 -18.13 4.47 7.14
CA LYS A 142 -17.12 5.30 6.51
C LYS A 142 -15.82 5.18 7.32
N LEU A 143 -14.74 4.78 6.66
CA LEU A 143 -13.43 4.64 7.29
C LEU A 143 -12.45 5.60 6.62
N LYS A 144 -11.81 6.44 7.42
CA LYS A 144 -10.77 7.35 6.96
C LYS A 144 -9.44 6.62 6.81
N LEU A 145 -8.81 6.76 5.64
CA LEU A 145 -7.45 6.29 5.37
C LEU A 145 -6.44 7.29 5.93
N PRO A 146 -5.58 6.90 6.88
CA PRO A 146 -4.48 7.76 7.30
C PRO A 146 -3.65 8.17 6.09
N ASN A 147 -3.08 9.37 6.14
CA ASN A 147 -2.19 9.86 5.09
C ASN A 147 -1.11 10.73 5.71
N PHE A 148 0.14 10.44 5.37
CA PHE A 148 1.32 11.15 5.87
C PHE A 148 1.95 11.99 4.77
N ASN A 149 2.19 13.25 5.05
CA ASN A 149 2.87 14.17 4.14
C ASN A 149 4.38 14.16 4.40
N LYS A 150 5.11 13.48 3.50
CA LYS A 150 6.57 13.36 3.60
C LYS A 150 7.30 14.70 3.40
N ALA A 151 6.71 15.64 2.68
CA ALA A 151 7.33 16.94 2.38
C ALA A 151 7.39 17.84 3.63
N ILE A 152 6.34 17.84 4.44
CA ILE A 152 6.31 18.62 5.70
C ILE A 152 6.65 17.75 6.92
N ASP A 153 6.94 16.47 6.71
CA ASP A 153 7.26 15.49 7.75
C ASP A 153 6.19 15.37 8.83
N ASP A 154 4.91 15.43 8.45
CA ASP A 154 3.79 15.33 9.37
C ASP A 154 2.57 14.65 8.74
N ARG A 155 1.63 14.23 9.57
CA ARG A 155 0.38 13.62 9.16
C ARG A 155 -0.58 14.70 8.62
N PHE A 156 -1.24 14.43 7.49
CA PHE A 156 -2.31 15.30 7.00
C PHE A 156 -3.44 15.41 8.02
N PRO A 157 -4.12 16.58 8.13
CA PRO A 157 -5.34 16.70 8.91
C PRO A 157 -6.39 15.67 8.48
N LYS A 158 -7.13 15.09 9.42
CA LYS A 158 -8.13 14.02 9.16
C LYS A 158 -9.19 14.41 8.11
N LYS A 159 -9.48 15.71 7.95
CA LYS A 159 -10.40 16.19 6.90
C LYS A 159 -9.91 15.86 5.49
N ASN A 160 -8.60 15.84 5.29
CA ASN A 160 -7.95 15.57 4.00
C ASN A 160 -7.69 14.07 3.75
N TRP A 161 -8.07 13.21 4.70
CA TRP A 161 -7.91 11.77 4.53
C TRP A 161 -8.96 11.23 3.58
N GLU A 162 -8.54 10.40 2.64
CA GLU A 162 -9.45 9.63 1.78
C GLU A 162 -10.40 8.77 2.63
N SER A 163 -11.57 8.46 2.10
CA SER A 163 -12.56 7.66 2.82
C SER A 163 -12.86 6.39 2.04
N ILE A 164 -12.87 5.27 2.76
CA ILE A 164 -13.43 4.02 2.30
C ILE A 164 -14.91 4.00 2.73
N ASN A 165 -15.82 3.99 1.77
CA ASN A 165 -17.26 3.92 2.03
C ASN A 165 -17.83 2.51 1.83
N GLU A 166 -17.04 1.62 1.23
CA GLU A 166 -17.43 0.26 0.91
C GLU A 166 -16.37 -0.72 1.38
N GLN A 167 -16.81 -1.95 1.67
CA GLN A 167 -15.87 -3.02 2.03
C GLN A 167 -14.95 -3.34 0.86
N PRO A 168 -13.62 -3.28 1.01
CA PRO A 168 -12.70 -3.75 -0.01
C PRO A 168 -12.71 -5.28 -0.12
N ASP A 169 -12.47 -5.77 -1.33
CA ASP A 169 -12.16 -7.20 -1.55
C ASP A 169 -10.70 -7.48 -1.17
N ILE A 170 -9.82 -6.50 -1.42
CA ILE A 170 -8.38 -6.63 -1.18
C ILE A 170 -7.85 -5.34 -0.54
N ILE A 171 -6.98 -5.52 0.46
CA ILE A 171 -6.10 -4.47 0.99
C ILE A 171 -4.66 -4.81 0.61
N ILE A 172 -3.98 -3.92 -0.11
CA ILE A 172 -2.55 -3.99 -0.31
C ILE A 172 -1.89 -3.11 0.75
N PHE A 173 -1.15 -3.73 1.66
CA PHE A 173 -0.38 -3.05 2.70
C PHE A 173 1.10 -3.11 2.36
N GLU A 174 1.69 -1.96 2.05
CA GLU A 174 3.09 -1.88 1.65
C GLU A 174 3.97 -1.23 2.71
N GLY A 175 5.22 -1.65 2.76
CA GLY A 175 6.23 -1.01 3.61
C GLY A 175 7.54 -1.76 3.67
N TRP A 176 8.54 -1.14 4.27
CA TRP A 176 9.87 -1.72 4.35
C TRP A 176 9.95 -2.92 5.31
N CYS A 177 9.11 -2.95 6.33
CA CYS A 177 9.10 -4.01 7.36
C CYS A 177 7.75 -4.76 7.44
N VAL A 178 6.92 -4.70 6.38
CA VAL A 178 5.65 -5.43 6.34
C VAL A 178 5.91 -6.92 6.39
N GLY A 179 5.29 -7.63 7.35
CA GLY A 179 5.48 -9.06 7.56
C GLY A 179 6.70 -9.43 8.41
N ALA A 180 7.48 -8.47 8.89
CA ALA A 180 8.52 -8.73 9.88
C ALA A 180 7.89 -9.26 11.17
N ARG A 181 8.48 -10.31 11.73
CA ARG A 181 8.09 -10.84 13.04
C ARG A 181 8.76 -10.07 14.15
N ALA A 182 8.09 -9.98 15.31
CA ALA A 182 8.74 -9.47 16.50
C ALA A 182 9.91 -10.38 16.88
N GLU A 183 11.02 -9.80 17.28
CA GLU A 183 12.10 -10.56 17.91
C GLU A 183 11.59 -11.01 19.27
N ILE A 184 11.73 -12.31 19.54
CA ILE A 184 11.43 -12.90 20.85
C ILE A 184 12.75 -12.85 21.61
N ASN A 185 12.84 -12.02 22.63
CA ASN A 185 13.96 -12.03 23.59
C ASN A 185 13.89 -13.28 24.46
#